data_f3f9a4c3536a4f9272e77322e37e3d93
#
_entry.id   f3f9a4c3536a4f9272e77322e37e3d93
#
_cell.length_a   1.000
_cell.length_b   1.000
_cell.length_c   1.000
_cell.angle_alpha   90.00
_cell.angle_beta   90.00
_cell.angle_gamma   90.00
#
_symmetry.space_group_name_H-M   'P 1'
#
loop_
_entity.id
_entity.type
_entity.pdbx_description
1 polymer ?
#
loop_
_entity_poly.entity_id
_entity_poly.type
_entity_poly.pdbx_seq_one_letter_code
_entity_poly.pdbx_strand_id
1 'polypeptide(L)'
;MTSSPVPKRALCAGCARPPVVCVCAHVTPLRTRTRVLILQHPRERHVPINTARLARLSLPDAILRRAVDFETDPVVTDALTGRDGGPPPYLLFPGPNALDLATARPPGPITLVVLDGTWWQAGKLLRRNPRLATLPQLRLAPAAPSRYRIRREPHDHCVATIEAIALALRALEGDDVDDRAVAALLAPFDAMVEHQLAFRARVQDARHLRAAIARGPREPRRPRIPGLEALRAAGEKLVVVHGEANAWPMRVPGHPLPEIVQWLAWRPATGETFEAVVKPRAALAPSAPLQLRLDAAALAAGEEWAAFRARWQAFARADDVLCAWGHFPTATLAREDVLVPEMRVDARVVANALFGERHGSAEACAGRLEESGRVAPADAPRASGRGGVRMEALRRIVGALLRT
;
A
#
# COMPACT_ATOMS: atom_id res chain seq x y z
N MET A 1 13.61 34.81 -18.43
CA MET A 1 14.19 34.60 -17.09
C MET A 1 14.48 33.12 -16.93
N THR A 2 15.72 32.74 -17.15
CA THR A 2 16.19 31.35 -17.04
C THR A 2 16.37 31.03 -15.57
N SER A 3 15.53 30.12 -15.05
CA SER A 3 15.66 29.63 -13.67
C SER A 3 16.97 28.83 -13.57
N SER A 4 17.92 29.32 -12.78
CA SER A 4 19.14 28.57 -12.44
C SER A 4 18.74 27.22 -11.79
N PRO A 5 19.36 26.10 -12.19
CA PRO A 5 19.08 24.81 -11.61
C PRO A 5 19.48 24.82 -10.13
N VAL A 6 18.53 24.49 -9.25
CA VAL A 6 18.80 24.31 -7.81
C VAL A 6 19.92 23.26 -7.67
N PRO A 7 21.03 23.57 -6.97
CA PRO A 7 22.15 22.65 -6.85
C PRO A 7 21.69 21.35 -6.19
N LYS A 8 21.97 20.22 -6.85
CA LYS A 8 21.69 18.89 -6.28
C LYS A 8 22.44 18.76 -4.95
N ARG A 9 21.72 18.45 -3.87
CA ARG A 9 22.33 18.23 -2.56
C ARG A 9 23.43 17.16 -2.66
N ALA A 10 24.61 17.47 -2.15
CA ALA A 10 25.70 16.52 -2.05
C ALA A 10 25.24 15.30 -1.22
N LEU A 11 25.50 14.10 -1.70
CA LEU A 11 25.17 12.85 -1.03
C LEU A 11 26.46 12.10 -0.69
N CYS A 12 26.48 11.45 0.47
CA CYS A 12 27.58 10.56 0.85
C CYS A 12 27.71 9.40 -0.17
N ALA A 13 28.91 9.15 -0.66
CA ALA A 13 29.19 8.08 -1.63
C ALA A 13 28.83 6.69 -1.10
N GLY A 14 28.99 6.44 0.19
CA GLY A 14 28.65 5.17 0.85
C GLY A 14 27.13 5.00 1.03
N CYS A 15 26.53 5.75 1.98
CA CYS A 15 25.13 5.55 2.36
C CYS A 15 24.13 6.31 1.47
N ALA A 16 24.60 7.15 0.52
CA ALA A 16 23.79 8.02 -0.35
C ALA A 16 22.81 8.94 0.40
N ARG A 17 23.19 9.40 1.59
CA ARG A 17 22.48 10.37 2.42
C ARG A 17 23.19 11.72 2.43
N PRO A 18 22.47 12.81 2.71
CA PRO A 18 23.12 14.08 2.99
C PRO A 18 24.16 13.93 4.13
N PRO A 19 25.31 14.63 4.09
CA PRO A 19 26.37 14.50 5.09
C PRO A 19 25.88 14.65 6.54
N VAL A 20 24.95 15.55 6.78
CA VAL A 20 24.37 15.85 8.11
C VAL A 20 23.57 14.70 8.73
N VAL A 21 23.18 13.71 7.94
CA VAL A 21 22.47 12.50 8.36
C VAL A 21 23.14 11.23 7.84
N CYS A 22 24.44 11.34 7.59
CA CYS A 22 25.27 10.22 7.16
C CYS A 22 25.34 9.19 8.30
N VAL A 23 25.22 7.90 7.96
CA VAL A 23 25.27 6.79 8.91
C VAL A 23 26.49 5.89 8.75
N CYS A 24 27.44 6.27 7.89
CA CYS A 24 28.62 5.46 7.63
C CYS A 24 29.51 5.26 8.88
N ALA A 25 29.51 6.19 9.82
CA ALA A 25 30.22 6.06 11.09
C ALA A 25 29.67 4.92 11.97
N HIS A 26 28.45 4.44 11.74
CA HIS A 26 27.82 3.34 12.46
C HIS A 26 27.96 2.01 11.72
N VAL A 27 28.62 1.98 10.56
CA VAL A 27 28.80 0.75 9.79
C VAL A 27 29.98 -0.02 10.34
N THR A 28 29.71 -1.22 10.83
CA THR A 28 30.74 -2.21 11.19
C THR A 28 30.65 -3.37 10.22
N PRO A 29 31.71 -3.65 9.43
CA PRO A 29 31.70 -4.78 8.50
C PRO A 29 31.57 -6.10 9.24
N LEU A 30 30.60 -6.92 8.83
CA LEU A 30 30.39 -8.29 9.34
C LEU A 30 30.58 -9.28 8.18
N ARG A 31 31.51 -10.25 8.36
CA ARG A 31 31.68 -11.35 7.43
C ARG A 31 30.92 -12.56 7.94
N THR A 32 30.23 -13.25 7.03
CA THR A 32 29.37 -14.41 7.33
C THR A 32 29.72 -15.57 6.41
N ARG A 33 29.49 -16.78 6.86
CA ARG A 33 29.58 -17.99 6.00
C ARG A 33 28.41 -18.03 5.02
N THR A 34 27.26 -17.53 5.43
CA THR A 34 26.08 -17.37 4.59
C THR A 34 26.31 -16.26 3.57
N ARG A 35 26.24 -16.58 2.29
CA ARG A 35 26.28 -15.59 1.20
C ARG A 35 24.94 -14.89 1.11
N VAL A 36 24.91 -13.55 1.09
CA VAL A 36 23.65 -12.80 1.01
C VAL A 36 23.49 -12.21 -0.40
N LEU A 37 22.40 -12.57 -1.09
CA LEU A 37 21.99 -12.03 -2.38
C LEU A 37 20.72 -11.21 -2.21
N ILE A 38 20.81 -9.87 -2.39
CA ILE A 38 19.68 -8.94 -2.27
C ILE A 38 19.18 -8.58 -3.66
N LEU A 39 17.94 -8.93 -3.98
CA LEU A 39 17.27 -8.61 -5.24
C LEU A 39 16.31 -7.45 -5.01
N GLN A 40 16.76 -6.25 -5.37
CA GLN A 40 16.05 -5.00 -5.10
C GLN A 40 15.17 -4.58 -6.28
N HIS A 41 13.89 -4.27 -6.00
CA HIS A 41 13.02 -3.66 -7.00
C HIS A 41 13.55 -2.27 -7.39
N PRO A 42 13.58 -1.88 -8.70
CA PRO A 42 14.19 -0.62 -9.16
C PRO A 42 13.64 0.64 -8.49
N ARG A 43 12.37 0.67 -8.10
CA ARG A 43 11.75 1.81 -7.42
C ARG A 43 12.34 2.08 -6.04
N GLU A 44 12.96 1.09 -5.40
CA GLU A 44 13.60 1.24 -4.09
C GLU A 44 14.99 1.92 -4.16
N ARG A 45 15.58 2.01 -5.37
CA ARG A 45 16.93 2.60 -5.57
C ARG A 45 17.06 4.00 -4.99
N HIS A 46 16.03 4.82 -5.16
CA HIS A 46 16.03 6.23 -4.79
C HIS A 46 15.32 6.53 -3.47
N VAL A 47 14.84 5.49 -2.77
CA VAL A 47 14.19 5.66 -1.46
C VAL A 47 15.27 6.01 -0.42
N PRO A 48 15.25 7.22 0.18
CA PRO A 48 16.31 7.68 1.09
C PRO A 48 16.46 6.83 2.35
N ILE A 49 15.39 6.17 2.75
CA ILE A 49 15.31 5.32 3.95
C ILE A 49 15.42 3.83 3.60
N ASN A 50 15.88 3.46 2.40
CA ASN A 50 16.03 2.06 1.99
C ASN A 50 17.07 1.34 2.85
N THR A 51 16.72 0.14 3.34
CA THR A 51 17.52 -0.63 4.28
C THR A 51 18.43 -1.67 3.62
N ALA A 52 18.13 -2.10 2.39
CA ALA A 52 18.99 -3.02 1.64
C ALA A 52 20.39 -2.44 1.37
N ARG A 53 20.48 -1.12 1.14
CA ARG A 53 21.77 -0.43 1.01
C ARG A 53 22.57 -0.48 2.29
N LEU A 54 21.94 -0.33 3.45
CA LEU A 54 22.60 -0.40 4.74
C LEU A 54 23.11 -1.81 5.02
N ALA A 55 22.30 -2.82 4.73
CA ALA A 55 22.73 -4.22 4.80
C ALA A 55 23.96 -4.47 3.90
N ARG A 56 23.95 -3.98 2.65
CA ARG A 56 25.09 -4.11 1.72
C ARG A 56 26.36 -3.41 2.22
N LEU A 57 26.23 -2.28 2.94
CA LEU A 57 27.38 -1.59 3.53
C LEU A 57 27.98 -2.37 4.70
N SER A 58 27.16 -2.99 5.52
CA SER A 58 27.58 -3.75 6.69
C SER A 58 28.02 -5.18 6.35
N LEU A 59 27.59 -5.73 5.21
CA LEU A 59 27.94 -7.06 4.72
C LEU A 59 28.79 -6.91 3.44
N PRO A 60 30.13 -6.86 3.53
CA PRO A 60 30.99 -6.56 2.39
C PRO A 60 30.90 -7.59 1.28
N ASP A 61 30.58 -8.85 1.61
CA ASP A 61 30.48 -9.95 0.66
C ASP A 61 29.05 -10.13 0.12
N ALA A 62 28.06 -9.31 0.58
CA ALA A 62 26.70 -9.34 0.06
C ALA A 62 26.62 -8.78 -1.36
N ILE A 63 25.79 -9.40 -2.18
CA ILE A 63 25.52 -8.99 -3.55
C ILE A 63 24.18 -8.23 -3.59
N LEU A 64 24.15 -7.05 -4.17
CA LEU A 64 22.93 -6.29 -4.40
C LEU A 64 22.70 -6.09 -5.91
N ARG A 65 21.62 -6.65 -6.44
CA ARG A 65 21.21 -6.50 -7.84
C ARG A 65 19.87 -5.78 -7.93
N ARG A 66 19.69 -4.98 -8.98
CA ARG A 66 18.51 -4.11 -9.16
C ARG A 66 17.89 -4.32 -10.51
N ALA A 67 16.79 -5.05 -10.55
CA ALA A 67 15.98 -5.26 -11.74
C ALA A 67 14.56 -5.68 -11.34
N VAL A 68 13.67 -5.83 -12.31
CA VAL A 68 12.39 -6.53 -12.14
C VAL A 68 12.52 -7.98 -12.61
N ASP A 69 13.35 -8.19 -13.60
CA ASP A 69 13.65 -9.49 -14.20
C ASP A 69 15.15 -9.80 -14.01
N PHE A 70 15.45 -10.92 -13.41
CA PHE A 70 16.80 -11.43 -13.11
C PHE A 70 17.11 -12.74 -13.84
N GLU A 71 16.21 -13.23 -14.71
CA GLU A 71 16.37 -14.54 -15.35
C GLU A 71 17.64 -14.62 -16.21
N THR A 72 18.07 -13.49 -16.77
CA THR A 72 19.27 -13.40 -17.61
C THR A 72 20.46 -12.73 -16.92
N ASP A 73 20.33 -12.32 -15.65
CA ASP A 73 21.44 -11.68 -14.92
C ASP A 73 22.52 -12.74 -14.59
N PRO A 74 23.74 -12.61 -15.13
CA PRO A 74 24.76 -13.66 -14.96
C PRO A 74 25.21 -13.82 -13.50
N VAL A 75 25.25 -12.72 -12.72
CA VAL A 75 25.64 -12.76 -11.30
C VAL A 75 24.56 -13.46 -10.46
N VAL A 76 23.29 -13.21 -10.76
CA VAL A 76 22.17 -13.87 -10.09
C VAL A 76 22.14 -15.34 -10.50
N THR A 77 22.30 -15.64 -11.79
CA THR A 77 22.35 -17.02 -12.29
C THR A 77 23.45 -17.81 -11.60
N ASP A 78 24.66 -17.27 -11.51
CA ASP A 78 25.78 -17.91 -10.82
C ASP A 78 25.47 -18.16 -9.33
N ALA A 79 24.94 -17.16 -8.65
CA ALA A 79 24.57 -17.29 -7.24
C ALA A 79 23.44 -18.30 -6.98
N LEU A 80 22.53 -18.51 -7.95
CA LEU A 80 21.39 -19.44 -7.83
C LEU A 80 21.75 -20.87 -8.27
N THR A 81 22.70 -21.04 -9.17
CA THR A 81 23.07 -22.39 -9.68
C THR A 81 24.15 -23.08 -8.87
N GLY A 82 24.80 -22.34 -7.97
CA GLY A 82 25.93 -22.89 -7.21
C GLY A 82 27.07 -23.37 -8.13
N ARG A 83 27.24 -22.73 -9.31
CA ARG A 83 28.39 -23.07 -10.18
C ARG A 83 29.66 -23.02 -9.36
N ASP A 84 30.55 -23.93 -9.58
CA ASP A 84 31.81 -24.12 -8.85
C ASP A 84 31.66 -24.54 -7.39
N GLY A 85 30.57 -25.25 -7.02
CA GLY A 85 30.37 -25.75 -5.66
C GLY A 85 29.96 -24.71 -4.64
N GLY A 86 29.39 -23.60 -5.09
CA GLY A 86 28.86 -22.53 -4.22
C GLY A 86 27.72 -23.02 -3.30
N PRO A 87 27.47 -22.30 -2.20
CA PRO A 87 26.42 -22.66 -1.24
C PRO A 87 25.02 -22.71 -1.87
N PRO A 88 24.17 -23.69 -1.53
CA PRO A 88 22.83 -23.84 -2.10
C PRO A 88 21.94 -22.63 -1.81
N PRO A 89 21.14 -22.16 -2.79
CA PRO A 89 20.30 -20.98 -2.61
C PRO A 89 18.99 -21.29 -1.87
N TYR A 90 18.61 -20.42 -0.95
CA TYR A 90 17.34 -20.43 -0.23
C TYR A 90 16.71 -19.05 -0.28
N LEU A 91 15.42 -18.97 -0.59
CA LEU A 91 14.67 -17.72 -0.65
C LEU A 91 14.07 -17.39 0.71
N LEU A 92 14.41 -16.23 1.27
CA LEU A 92 13.75 -15.72 2.47
C LEU A 92 12.37 -15.13 2.10
N PHE A 93 11.36 -15.97 2.18
CA PHE A 93 9.98 -15.60 1.83
C PHE A 93 8.96 -16.53 2.51
N PRO A 94 7.88 -16.00 3.14
CA PRO A 94 6.88 -16.84 3.80
C PRO A 94 6.00 -17.54 2.76
N GLY A 95 6.28 -18.79 2.50
CA GLY A 95 5.47 -19.68 1.66
C GLY A 95 4.87 -20.83 2.46
N PRO A 96 3.95 -21.59 1.87
CA PRO A 96 3.26 -22.68 2.57
C PRO A 96 4.21 -23.79 3.05
N ASN A 97 5.30 -24.03 2.32
CA ASN A 97 6.29 -25.05 2.62
C ASN A 97 7.63 -24.45 3.10
N ALA A 98 7.63 -23.19 3.56
CA ALA A 98 8.84 -22.53 4.01
C ALA A 98 9.32 -23.13 5.33
N LEU A 99 10.62 -23.50 5.39
CA LEU A 99 11.29 -23.96 6.59
C LEU A 99 11.33 -22.80 7.61
N ASP A 100 10.86 -23.05 8.82
CA ASP A 100 10.85 -22.07 9.89
C ASP A 100 12.23 -22.01 10.58
N LEU A 101 12.92 -20.88 10.44
CA LEU A 101 14.24 -20.68 11.03
C LEU A 101 14.23 -20.63 12.58
N ALA A 102 13.06 -20.55 13.22
CA ALA A 102 12.94 -20.68 14.65
C ALA A 102 13.09 -22.12 15.14
N THR A 103 12.78 -23.11 14.30
CA THR A 103 12.73 -24.53 14.67
C THR A 103 13.76 -25.39 13.96
N ALA A 104 14.17 -24.97 12.76
CA ALA A 104 15.12 -25.74 11.94
C ALA A 104 15.95 -24.81 11.04
N ARG A 105 17.13 -25.29 10.65
CA ARG A 105 18.01 -24.57 9.71
C ARG A 105 18.54 -25.54 8.63
N PRO A 106 18.81 -25.02 7.41
CA PRO A 106 19.49 -25.79 6.38
C PRO A 106 20.86 -26.31 6.86
N PRO A 107 21.32 -27.46 6.37
CA PRO A 107 22.66 -27.95 6.65
C PRO A 107 23.73 -27.10 5.94
N GLY A 108 24.76 -26.70 6.67
CA GLY A 108 25.92 -25.99 6.12
C GLY A 108 25.63 -24.52 5.71
N PRO A 109 26.62 -23.86 5.11
CA PRO A 109 26.49 -22.55 4.55
C PRO A 109 25.51 -22.53 3.37
N ILE A 110 24.73 -21.43 3.23
CA ILE A 110 23.76 -21.24 2.15
C ILE A 110 23.96 -19.91 1.43
N THR A 111 23.35 -19.75 0.27
CA THR A 111 23.09 -18.46 -0.35
C THR A 111 21.70 -17.98 0.05
N LEU A 112 21.61 -16.99 0.94
CA LEU A 112 20.35 -16.40 1.39
C LEU A 112 19.90 -15.37 0.35
N VAL A 113 18.83 -15.67 -0.38
CA VAL A 113 18.23 -14.79 -1.38
C VAL A 113 17.14 -13.96 -0.71
N VAL A 114 17.24 -12.63 -0.78
CA VAL A 114 16.33 -11.68 -0.12
C VAL A 114 15.73 -10.73 -1.14
N LEU A 115 14.40 -10.58 -1.14
CA LEU A 115 13.70 -9.64 -2.00
C LEU A 115 13.53 -8.30 -1.27
N ASP A 116 14.03 -7.21 -1.86
CA ASP A 116 13.90 -5.87 -1.31
C ASP A 116 12.87 -5.05 -2.06
N GLY A 117 11.83 -4.66 -1.34
CA GLY A 117 10.70 -3.89 -1.84
C GLY A 117 9.48 -4.00 -0.92
N THR A 118 8.39 -3.33 -1.30
CA THR A 118 7.09 -3.58 -0.64
C THR A 118 6.61 -5.00 -0.92
N TRP A 119 5.70 -5.54 -0.11
CA TRP A 119 5.12 -6.87 -0.32
C TRP A 119 4.57 -7.08 -1.74
N TRP A 120 3.95 -6.04 -2.30
CA TRP A 120 3.48 -6.05 -3.68
C TRP A 120 4.64 -6.15 -4.69
N GLN A 121 5.73 -5.40 -4.45
CA GLN A 121 6.94 -5.45 -5.29
C GLN A 121 7.64 -6.80 -5.18
N ALA A 122 7.80 -7.35 -3.97
CA ALA A 122 8.36 -8.68 -3.75
C ALA A 122 7.54 -9.77 -4.48
N GLY A 123 6.22 -9.74 -4.39
CA GLY A 123 5.34 -10.61 -5.15
C GLY A 123 5.47 -10.43 -6.68
N LYS A 124 5.74 -9.20 -7.15
CA LYS A 124 6.01 -8.94 -8.57
C LYS A 124 7.36 -9.53 -9.00
N LEU A 125 8.40 -9.40 -8.16
CA LEU A 125 9.70 -10.02 -8.42
C LEU A 125 9.57 -11.53 -8.57
N LEU A 126 8.86 -12.21 -7.67
CA LEU A 126 8.63 -13.65 -7.75
C LEU A 126 7.91 -14.08 -9.05
N ARG A 127 6.86 -13.33 -9.43
CA ARG A 127 6.11 -13.65 -10.66
C ARG A 127 6.92 -13.46 -11.94
N ARG A 128 7.87 -12.53 -11.93
CA ARG A 128 8.73 -12.25 -13.09
C ARG A 128 9.97 -13.13 -13.16
N ASN A 129 10.27 -13.86 -12.09
CA ASN A 129 11.45 -14.69 -11.97
C ASN A 129 11.04 -16.10 -11.49
N PRO A 130 10.52 -16.97 -12.38
CA PRO A 130 10.08 -18.32 -12.02
C PRO A 130 11.15 -19.14 -11.28
N ARG A 131 12.42 -18.98 -11.62
CA ARG A 131 13.54 -19.65 -10.94
C ARG A 131 13.61 -19.31 -9.45
N LEU A 132 13.25 -18.10 -9.03
CA LEU A 132 13.18 -17.74 -7.61
C LEU A 132 12.03 -18.46 -6.89
N ALA A 133 10.93 -18.69 -7.58
CA ALA A 133 9.76 -19.35 -7.00
C ALA A 133 9.98 -20.85 -6.75
N THR A 134 10.94 -21.48 -7.46
CA THR A 134 11.31 -22.89 -7.29
C THR A 134 12.33 -23.12 -6.17
N LEU A 135 12.95 -22.07 -5.63
CA LEU A 135 13.91 -22.20 -4.54
C LEU A 135 13.23 -22.70 -3.26
N PRO A 136 13.93 -23.50 -2.46
CA PRO A 136 13.49 -23.81 -1.11
C PRO A 136 13.36 -22.50 -0.32
N GLN A 137 12.27 -22.39 0.46
CA GLN A 137 11.91 -21.14 1.13
C GLN A 137 12.21 -21.22 2.62
N LEU A 138 12.62 -20.09 3.17
CA LEU A 138 12.83 -19.86 4.59
C LEU A 138 11.84 -18.82 5.09
N ARG A 139 11.30 -19.01 6.28
CA ARG A 139 10.48 -18.02 6.95
C ARG A 139 11.07 -17.64 8.31
N LEU A 140 10.77 -16.40 8.70
CA LEU A 140 11.07 -15.86 10.02
C LEU A 140 9.76 -15.68 10.79
N ALA A 141 9.81 -15.94 12.09
CA ALA A 141 8.78 -15.55 13.05
C ALA A 141 9.41 -14.53 14.01
N PRO A 142 9.44 -13.22 13.68
CA PRO A 142 10.04 -12.21 14.54
C PRO A 142 9.36 -12.19 15.90
N ALA A 143 10.14 -12.27 16.98
CA ALA A 143 9.64 -12.24 18.35
C ALA A 143 9.21 -10.84 18.83
N ALA A 144 9.57 -9.79 18.08
CA ALA A 144 9.26 -8.40 18.40
C ALA A 144 8.86 -7.62 17.14
N PRO A 145 8.07 -6.56 17.28
CA PRO A 145 7.75 -5.65 16.19
C PRO A 145 9.01 -5.00 15.60
N SER A 146 8.92 -4.59 14.32
CA SER A 146 10.02 -3.90 13.63
C SER A 146 10.44 -2.62 14.35
N ARG A 147 11.74 -2.38 14.42
CA ARG A 147 12.35 -1.15 14.92
C ARG A 147 12.20 0.03 13.94
N TYR A 148 11.54 -0.19 12.79
CA TYR A 148 11.38 0.79 11.72
C TYR A 148 10.27 1.82 12.00
N ARG A 149 10.33 2.49 13.13
CA ARG A 149 9.34 3.46 13.66
C ARG A 149 8.97 4.61 12.71
N ILE A 150 9.74 4.83 11.66
CA ILE A 150 9.50 5.89 10.65
C ILE A 150 8.67 5.40 9.45
N ARG A 151 8.41 4.09 9.35
CA ARG A 151 7.58 3.47 8.33
C ARG A 151 6.48 2.65 9.00
N ARG A 152 5.28 2.68 8.45
CA ARG A 152 4.18 1.84 8.93
C ARG A 152 4.21 0.53 8.15
N GLU A 153 4.50 -0.55 8.85
CA GLU A 153 4.44 -1.87 8.28
C GLU A 153 2.97 -2.34 8.17
N PRO A 154 2.63 -3.18 7.16
CA PRO A 154 1.26 -3.64 6.95
C PRO A 154 0.76 -4.57 8.06
N HIS A 155 1.66 -5.29 8.73
CA HIS A 155 1.37 -6.22 9.82
C HIS A 155 2.51 -6.19 10.85
N ASP A 156 2.22 -6.52 12.12
CA ASP A 156 3.16 -6.47 13.23
C ASP A 156 4.37 -7.42 13.08
N HIS A 157 4.22 -8.48 12.29
CA HIS A 157 5.31 -9.42 11.98
C HIS A 157 6.15 -9.02 10.76
N CYS A 158 5.86 -7.90 10.12
CA CYS A 158 6.66 -7.39 9.02
C CYS A 158 7.88 -6.63 9.56
N VAL A 159 9.06 -6.97 9.05
CA VAL A 159 10.33 -6.33 9.42
C VAL A 159 11.00 -5.72 8.20
N ALA A 160 11.90 -4.75 8.41
CA ALA A 160 12.69 -4.16 7.33
C ALA A 160 13.67 -5.19 6.75
N THR A 161 14.09 -4.99 5.49
CA THR A 161 15.02 -5.92 4.80
C THR A 161 16.29 -6.19 5.60
N ILE A 162 16.87 -5.16 6.24
CA ILE A 162 18.08 -5.36 7.08
C ILE A 162 17.78 -6.15 8.35
N GLU A 163 16.61 -5.94 8.97
CA GLU A 163 16.18 -6.73 10.14
C GLU A 163 15.95 -8.19 9.76
N ALA A 164 15.28 -8.44 8.62
CA ALA A 164 15.07 -9.79 8.11
C ALA A 164 16.41 -10.50 7.86
N ILE A 165 17.38 -9.81 7.25
CA ILE A 165 18.74 -10.35 7.04
C ILE A 165 19.42 -10.64 8.38
N ALA A 166 19.40 -9.72 9.33
CA ALA A 166 20.03 -9.88 10.63
C ALA A 166 19.46 -11.08 11.42
N LEU A 167 18.13 -11.22 11.45
CA LEU A 167 17.46 -12.33 12.10
C LEU A 167 17.76 -13.67 11.41
N ALA A 168 17.78 -13.68 10.07
CA ALA A 168 18.13 -14.87 9.32
C ALA A 168 19.57 -15.29 9.56
N LEU A 169 20.53 -14.36 9.54
CA LEU A 169 21.93 -14.65 9.82
C LEU A 169 22.14 -15.17 11.25
N ARG A 170 21.46 -14.57 12.25
CA ARG A 170 21.49 -15.05 13.64
C ARG A 170 21.04 -16.52 13.75
N ALA A 171 19.95 -16.86 13.05
CA ALA A 171 19.41 -18.21 13.05
C ALA A 171 20.32 -19.21 12.29
N LEU A 172 20.92 -18.80 11.17
CA LEU A 172 21.73 -19.64 10.29
C LEU A 172 23.15 -19.86 10.82
N GLU A 173 23.79 -18.82 11.35
CA GLU A 173 25.20 -18.85 11.77
C GLU A 173 25.37 -19.24 13.24
N GLY A 174 24.30 -19.18 14.05
CA GLY A 174 24.38 -19.49 15.47
C GLY A 174 25.32 -18.56 16.21
N ASP A 175 26.28 -19.11 16.94
CA ASP A 175 27.18 -18.32 17.81
C ASP A 175 28.19 -17.47 17.03
N ASP A 176 28.43 -17.76 15.74
CA ASP A 176 29.30 -16.92 14.89
C ASP A 176 28.65 -15.55 14.57
N VAL A 177 27.32 -15.43 14.67
CA VAL A 177 26.57 -14.19 14.57
C VAL A 177 25.71 -14.00 15.83
N ASP A 178 26.34 -13.67 16.92
CA ASP A 178 25.71 -13.43 18.22
C ASP A 178 24.86 -12.15 18.25
N ASP A 179 24.21 -11.86 19.36
CA ASP A 179 23.37 -10.67 19.52
C ASP A 179 24.17 -9.36 19.39
N ARG A 180 25.48 -9.38 19.68
CA ARG A 180 26.36 -8.22 19.49
C ARG A 180 26.62 -7.98 18.01
N ALA A 181 26.85 -9.03 17.23
CA ALA A 181 27.01 -8.95 15.78
C ALA A 181 25.71 -8.46 15.10
N VAL A 182 24.55 -8.96 15.56
CA VAL A 182 23.24 -8.48 15.11
C VAL A 182 23.06 -6.98 15.43
N ALA A 183 23.38 -6.56 16.64
CA ALA A 183 23.29 -5.15 17.02
C ALA A 183 24.23 -4.27 16.18
N ALA A 184 25.45 -4.73 15.89
CA ALA A 184 26.39 -4.02 15.02
C ALA A 184 25.89 -3.92 13.57
N LEU A 185 25.29 -4.99 13.03
CA LEU A 185 24.66 -4.98 11.70
C LEU A 185 23.49 -3.98 11.62
N LEU A 186 22.70 -3.85 12.68
CA LEU A 186 21.55 -2.95 12.76
C LEU A 186 21.91 -1.50 13.13
N ALA A 187 23.11 -1.22 13.65
CA ALA A 187 23.50 0.11 14.12
C ALA A 187 23.31 1.25 13.08
N PRO A 188 23.68 1.10 11.78
CA PRO A 188 23.42 2.14 10.78
C PRO A 188 21.93 2.32 10.48
N PHE A 189 21.12 1.28 10.65
CA PHE A 189 19.69 1.35 10.51
C PHE A 189 19.04 2.10 11.70
N ASP A 190 19.44 1.79 12.91
CA ASP A 190 18.97 2.49 14.12
C ASP A 190 19.32 3.98 14.05
N ALA A 191 20.58 4.31 13.72
CA ALA A 191 21.01 5.70 13.52
C ALA A 191 20.17 6.42 12.44
N MET A 192 19.84 5.72 11.37
CA MET A 192 18.95 6.27 10.34
C MET A 192 17.56 6.60 10.89
N VAL A 193 16.96 5.69 11.65
CA VAL A 193 15.65 5.88 12.25
C VAL A 193 15.65 7.07 13.18
N GLU A 194 16.65 7.16 14.07
CA GLU A 194 16.80 8.27 15.02
C GLU A 194 16.99 9.63 14.30
N HIS A 195 17.86 9.69 13.27
CA HIS A 195 18.02 10.92 12.46
C HIS A 195 16.70 11.37 11.82
N GLN A 196 15.89 10.43 11.33
CA GLN A 196 14.60 10.75 10.72
C GLN A 196 13.57 11.22 11.75
N LEU A 197 13.54 10.62 12.94
CA LEU A 197 12.68 11.04 14.03
C LEU A 197 13.05 12.43 14.53
N ALA A 198 14.35 12.68 14.76
CA ALA A 198 14.86 13.99 15.16
C ALA A 198 14.55 15.07 14.09
N PHE A 199 14.68 14.74 12.79
CA PHE A 199 14.30 15.66 11.71
C PHE A 199 12.81 15.96 11.71
N ARG A 200 11.94 14.94 11.88
CA ARG A 200 10.48 15.14 11.97
C ARG A 200 10.10 16.04 13.14
N ALA A 201 10.68 15.82 14.31
CA ALA A 201 10.46 16.65 15.50
C ALA A 201 10.83 18.11 15.22
N ARG A 202 12.05 18.37 14.69
CA ARG A 202 12.49 19.74 14.33
C ARG A 202 11.58 20.41 13.29
N VAL A 203 11.09 19.67 12.31
CA VAL A 203 10.17 20.22 11.29
C VAL A 203 8.81 20.54 11.90
N GLN A 204 8.32 19.71 12.82
CA GLN A 204 7.09 20.00 13.56
C GLN A 204 7.27 21.24 14.44
N ASP A 205 8.35 21.31 15.22
CA ASP A 205 8.67 22.46 16.07
C ASP A 205 8.84 23.75 15.24
N ALA A 206 9.56 23.68 14.11
CA ALA A 206 9.69 24.82 13.21
C ALA A 206 8.37 25.24 12.55
N ARG A 207 7.47 24.30 12.26
CA ARG A 207 6.12 24.61 11.78
C ARG A 207 5.28 25.24 12.88
N HIS A 208 5.37 24.73 14.12
CA HIS A 208 4.69 25.32 15.29
C HIS A 208 5.24 26.71 15.58
N LEU A 209 6.56 26.93 15.52
CA LEU A 209 7.19 28.22 15.73
C LEU A 209 6.82 29.22 14.62
N ARG A 210 6.90 28.83 13.34
CA ARG A 210 6.46 29.67 12.22
C ARG A 210 4.96 29.97 12.30
N ALA A 211 4.15 29.00 12.70
CA ALA A 211 2.73 29.20 12.96
C ALA A 211 2.49 30.11 14.18
N ALA A 212 3.34 30.07 15.20
CA ALA A 212 3.27 30.98 16.35
C ALA A 212 3.72 32.42 16.00
N ILE A 213 4.78 32.56 15.21
CA ILE A 213 5.29 33.87 14.75
C ILE A 213 4.36 34.49 13.70
N ALA A 214 3.74 33.68 12.84
CA ALA A 214 2.73 34.12 11.86
C ALA A 214 1.36 34.44 12.49
N ARG A 215 1.16 34.10 13.76
CA ARG A 215 -0.04 34.42 14.54
C ARG A 215 0.10 35.79 15.21
N GLY A 216 0.11 36.86 14.40
CA GLY A 216 -0.60 38.06 14.87
C GLY A 216 -2.08 37.67 15.06
N PRO A 217 -2.92 38.47 15.76
CA PRO A 217 -4.31 38.11 16.07
C PRO A 217 -5.10 37.91 14.76
N ARG A 218 -5.09 36.69 14.25
CA ARG A 218 -5.88 36.22 13.12
C ARG A 218 -6.86 35.19 13.63
N GLU A 219 -8.12 35.39 13.32
CA GLU A 219 -9.14 34.36 13.46
C GLU A 219 -8.62 33.03 12.88
N PRO A 220 -8.86 31.89 13.54
CA PRO A 220 -8.38 30.59 13.07
C PRO A 220 -8.97 30.31 11.69
N ARG A 221 -8.19 30.49 10.62
CA ARG A 221 -8.55 29.97 9.31
C ARG A 221 -8.67 28.46 9.44
N ARG A 222 -9.87 27.94 9.29
CA ARG A 222 -10.13 26.50 9.22
C ARG A 222 -9.22 25.91 8.17
N PRO A 223 -8.53 24.79 8.46
CA PRO A 223 -7.63 24.15 7.48
C PRO A 223 -8.43 23.84 6.22
N ARG A 224 -7.90 24.23 5.07
CA ARG A 224 -8.48 23.89 3.77
C ARG A 224 -8.37 22.38 3.57
N ILE A 225 -9.48 21.68 3.58
CA ILE A 225 -9.54 20.23 3.36
C ILE A 225 -9.83 20.02 1.87
N PRO A 226 -8.90 19.43 1.11
CA PRO A 226 -9.12 19.17 -0.31
C PRO A 226 -10.41 18.38 -0.56
N GLY A 227 -11.25 18.86 -1.46
CA GLY A 227 -12.53 18.24 -1.80
C GLY A 227 -13.72 18.62 -0.91
N LEU A 228 -13.52 19.11 0.33
CA LEU A 228 -14.64 19.50 1.21
C LEU A 228 -15.39 20.72 0.66
N GLU A 229 -14.68 21.71 0.15
CA GLU A 229 -15.28 22.90 -0.46
C GLU A 229 -16.08 22.50 -1.73
N ALA A 230 -15.52 21.63 -2.56
CA ALA A 230 -16.21 21.12 -3.75
C ALA A 230 -17.47 20.31 -3.38
N LEU A 231 -17.38 19.49 -2.31
CA LEU A 231 -18.51 18.72 -1.80
C LEU A 231 -19.65 19.63 -1.33
N ARG A 232 -19.32 20.68 -0.60
CA ARG A 232 -20.31 21.66 -0.09
C ARG A 232 -20.88 22.56 -1.18
N ALA A 233 -20.03 22.97 -2.13
CA ALA A 233 -20.45 23.82 -3.23
C ALA A 233 -21.29 23.08 -4.28
N ALA A 234 -21.26 21.76 -4.28
CA ALA A 234 -21.99 20.94 -5.25
C ALA A 234 -23.52 21.09 -5.15
N GLY A 235 -24.06 21.31 -3.93
CA GLY A 235 -25.50 21.54 -3.76
C GLY A 235 -26.35 20.43 -4.41
N GLU A 236 -27.27 20.83 -5.26
CA GLU A 236 -28.17 19.92 -6.01
C GLU A 236 -27.43 19.03 -7.03
N LYS A 237 -26.21 19.39 -7.43
CA LYS A 237 -25.37 18.63 -8.36
C LYS A 237 -24.62 17.48 -7.66
N LEU A 238 -24.66 17.39 -6.32
CA LEU A 238 -24.00 16.32 -5.62
C LEU A 238 -24.71 14.99 -5.85
N VAL A 239 -23.96 14.01 -6.31
CA VAL A 239 -24.41 12.62 -6.46
C VAL A 239 -23.41 11.70 -5.74
N VAL A 240 -23.86 11.06 -4.69
CA VAL A 240 -23.09 10.06 -3.95
C VAL A 240 -23.23 8.73 -4.69
N VAL A 241 -22.11 8.10 -5.02
CA VAL A 241 -22.11 6.86 -5.83
C VAL A 241 -21.29 5.76 -5.17
N HIS A 242 -21.76 4.53 -5.35
CA HIS A 242 -21.01 3.32 -5.04
C HIS A 242 -21.19 2.28 -6.14
N GLY A 243 -20.10 1.61 -6.52
CA GLY A 243 -20.13 0.54 -7.51
C GLY A 243 -19.36 -0.69 -7.01
N GLU A 244 -19.93 -1.84 -7.25
CA GLU A 244 -19.30 -3.15 -7.08
C GLU A 244 -18.99 -3.75 -8.46
N ALA A 245 -17.91 -4.51 -8.53
CA ALA A 245 -17.44 -5.04 -9.79
C ALA A 245 -17.23 -6.55 -9.75
N ASN A 246 -17.52 -7.22 -10.87
CA ASN A 246 -16.98 -8.54 -11.17
C ASN A 246 -15.49 -8.37 -11.43
N ALA A 247 -14.66 -8.72 -10.46
CA ALA A 247 -13.23 -8.51 -10.52
C ALA A 247 -12.48 -9.81 -10.23
N TRP A 248 -11.71 -10.24 -11.20
CA TRP A 248 -10.81 -11.37 -11.03
C TRP A 248 -9.54 -10.95 -10.28
N PRO A 249 -8.93 -11.85 -9.49
CA PRO A 249 -7.65 -11.53 -8.88
C PRO A 249 -6.64 -11.11 -9.95
N MET A 250 -6.03 -9.94 -9.80
CA MET A 250 -5.05 -9.39 -10.76
C MET A 250 -3.83 -10.28 -11.01
N ARG A 251 -3.74 -11.41 -10.32
CA ARG A 251 -2.62 -12.37 -10.36
C ARG A 251 -2.80 -13.47 -11.39
N VAL A 252 -3.95 -13.56 -12.02
CA VAL A 252 -4.24 -14.61 -13.01
C VAL A 252 -4.20 -13.99 -14.40
N PRO A 253 -3.23 -14.35 -15.26
CA PRO A 253 -3.16 -13.86 -16.63
C PRO A 253 -4.37 -14.28 -17.46
N GLY A 254 -4.81 -13.44 -18.40
CA GLY A 254 -5.89 -13.77 -19.33
C GLY A 254 -7.31 -13.52 -18.83
N HIS A 255 -7.47 -13.00 -17.59
CA HIS A 255 -8.80 -12.66 -17.09
C HIS A 255 -9.27 -11.28 -17.57
N PRO A 256 -10.60 -11.11 -17.76
CA PRO A 256 -11.18 -9.85 -18.20
C PRO A 256 -10.90 -8.72 -17.20
N LEU A 257 -10.93 -7.48 -17.70
CA LEU A 257 -10.89 -6.31 -16.85
C LEU A 257 -12.12 -6.27 -15.92
N PRO A 258 -12.00 -5.68 -14.73
CA PRO A 258 -13.16 -5.51 -13.86
C PRO A 258 -14.28 -4.76 -14.54
N GLU A 259 -15.50 -5.27 -14.46
CA GLU A 259 -16.73 -4.67 -14.98
C GLU A 259 -17.73 -4.39 -13.85
N ILE A 260 -18.50 -3.31 -13.96
CA ILE A 260 -19.54 -2.98 -12.97
C ILE A 260 -20.68 -4.00 -13.05
N VAL A 261 -21.04 -4.55 -11.89
CA VAL A 261 -22.17 -5.49 -11.75
C VAL A 261 -23.20 -5.02 -10.71
N GLN A 262 -22.89 -3.99 -9.95
CA GLN A 262 -23.87 -3.25 -9.16
C GLN A 262 -23.49 -1.78 -9.13
N TRP A 263 -24.46 -0.89 -9.34
CA TRP A 263 -24.26 0.55 -9.29
C TRP A 263 -25.37 1.20 -8.49
N LEU A 264 -24.99 1.99 -7.50
CA LEU A 264 -25.89 2.68 -6.60
C LEU A 264 -25.55 4.18 -6.63
N ALA A 265 -26.58 5.02 -6.67
CA ALA A 265 -26.41 6.45 -6.54
C ALA A 265 -27.52 7.08 -5.68
N TRP A 266 -27.19 8.20 -5.09
CA TRP A 266 -28.11 8.99 -4.27
C TRP A 266 -27.79 10.48 -4.45
N ARG A 267 -28.83 11.28 -4.68
CA ARG A 267 -28.76 12.72 -4.76
C ARG A 267 -29.26 13.33 -3.43
N PRO A 268 -28.37 13.83 -2.54
CA PRO A 268 -28.75 14.29 -1.21
C PRO A 268 -29.81 15.38 -1.19
N ALA A 269 -29.76 16.30 -2.15
CA ALA A 269 -30.67 17.47 -2.19
C ALA A 269 -32.12 17.10 -2.49
N THR A 270 -32.35 16.12 -3.34
CA THR A 270 -33.71 15.70 -3.76
C THR A 270 -34.17 14.40 -3.12
N GLY A 271 -33.24 13.63 -2.52
CA GLY A 271 -33.50 12.29 -2.04
C GLY A 271 -33.57 11.23 -3.14
N GLU A 272 -33.42 11.62 -4.40
CA GLU A 272 -33.49 10.72 -5.56
C GLU A 272 -32.43 9.63 -5.50
N THR A 273 -32.82 8.40 -5.83
CA THR A 273 -31.93 7.23 -5.77
C THR A 273 -31.91 6.49 -7.10
N PHE A 274 -30.76 5.91 -7.39
CA PHE A 274 -30.56 5.01 -8.51
C PHE A 274 -30.00 3.69 -7.98
N GLU A 275 -30.56 2.60 -8.42
CA GLU A 275 -30.10 1.25 -8.11
C GLU A 275 -30.13 0.39 -9.37
N ALA A 276 -29.05 -0.35 -9.57
CA ALA A 276 -28.91 -1.30 -10.68
C ALA A 276 -28.07 -2.49 -10.23
N VAL A 277 -28.56 -3.70 -10.48
CA VAL A 277 -27.77 -4.90 -10.60
C VAL A 277 -27.60 -5.15 -12.09
N VAL A 278 -26.38 -5.16 -12.58
CA VAL A 278 -26.05 -5.28 -14.00
C VAL A 278 -25.57 -6.69 -14.27
N LYS A 279 -26.16 -7.32 -15.27
CA LYS A 279 -25.77 -8.66 -15.70
C LYS A 279 -24.32 -8.68 -16.14
N PRO A 280 -23.48 -9.58 -15.57
CA PRO A 280 -22.09 -9.71 -16.02
C PRO A 280 -21.98 -10.05 -17.49
N ARG A 281 -21.14 -9.36 -18.21
CA ARG A 281 -20.84 -9.62 -19.64
C ARG A 281 -19.70 -10.63 -19.79
N ALA A 282 -18.88 -10.78 -18.76
CA ALA A 282 -17.82 -11.76 -18.68
C ALA A 282 -18.14 -12.85 -17.65
N ALA A 283 -17.42 -13.96 -17.70
CA ALA A 283 -17.54 -15.00 -16.68
C ALA A 283 -17.35 -14.43 -15.27
N LEU A 284 -18.22 -14.82 -14.34
CA LEU A 284 -18.11 -14.42 -12.94
C LEU A 284 -16.80 -14.95 -12.31
N ALA A 285 -16.09 -14.09 -11.65
CA ALA A 285 -15.00 -14.52 -10.79
C ALA A 285 -15.57 -15.44 -9.68
N PRO A 286 -14.93 -16.58 -9.36
CA PRO A 286 -15.46 -17.54 -8.38
C PRO A 286 -15.73 -16.92 -7.00
N SER A 287 -15.00 -15.89 -6.62
CA SER A 287 -15.18 -15.15 -5.37
C SER A 287 -16.23 -14.04 -5.44
N ALA A 288 -16.73 -13.69 -6.63
CA ALA A 288 -17.63 -12.54 -6.80
C ALA A 288 -18.94 -12.67 -6.01
N PRO A 289 -19.70 -13.78 -6.03
CA PRO A 289 -20.94 -13.87 -5.26
C PRO A 289 -20.73 -13.68 -3.77
N LEU A 290 -19.69 -14.28 -3.20
CA LEU A 290 -19.35 -14.14 -1.79
C LEU A 290 -18.91 -12.71 -1.44
N GLN A 291 -18.07 -12.09 -2.27
CA GLN A 291 -17.57 -10.73 -2.04
C GLN A 291 -18.66 -9.69 -2.19
N LEU A 292 -19.57 -9.85 -3.15
CA LEU A 292 -20.66 -8.94 -3.42
C LEU A 292 -21.85 -9.15 -2.45
N ARG A 293 -21.91 -10.32 -1.81
CA ARG A 293 -23.09 -10.79 -1.05
C ARG A 293 -24.37 -10.76 -1.89
N LEU A 294 -24.22 -11.10 -3.17
CA LEU A 294 -25.28 -11.31 -4.14
C LEU A 294 -25.08 -12.70 -4.73
N ASP A 295 -26.12 -13.50 -4.80
CA ASP A 295 -25.99 -14.81 -5.41
C ASP A 295 -25.82 -14.75 -6.93
N ALA A 296 -25.35 -15.83 -7.52
CA ALA A 296 -25.08 -15.87 -8.96
C ALA A 296 -26.39 -15.73 -9.77
N ALA A 297 -27.53 -16.17 -9.24
CA ALA A 297 -28.84 -16.05 -9.90
C ALA A 297 -29.29 -14.58 -9.94
N ALA A 298 -29.13 -13.85 -8.84
CA ALA A 298 -29.43 -12.41 -8.78
C ALA A 298 -28.56 -11.62 -9.75
N LEU A 299 -27.26 -11.97 -9.88
CA LEU A 299 -26.36 -11.34 -10.83
C LEU A 299 -26.74 -11.69 -12.29
N ALA A 300 -27.11 -12.93 -12.55
CA ALA A 300 -27.55 -13.37 -13.89
C ALA A 300 -28.89 -12.76 -14.31
N ALA A 301 -29.78 -12.48 -13.32
CA ALA A 301 -31.06 -11.80 -13.54
C ALA A 301 -30.94 -10.27 -13.60
N GLY A 302 -29.73 -9.73 -13.43
CA GLY A 302 -29.47 -8.30 -13.55
C GLY A 302 -29.85 -7.74 -14.93
N GLU A 303 -30.04 -6.43 -14.99
CA GLU A 303 -30.36 -5.76 -16.25
C GLU A 303 -29.21 -5.81 -17.25
N GLU A 304 -29.53 -5.84 -18.52
CA GLU A 304 -28.55 -5.79 -19.59
C GLU A 304 -27.82 -4.44 -19.59
N TRP A 305 -26.55 -4.43 -19.99
CA TRP A 305 -25.69 -3.23 -19.99
C TRP A 305 -26.32 -2.02 -20.70
N ALA A 306 -27.00 -2.27 -21.83
CA ALA A 306 -27.66 -1.20 -22.61
C ALA A 306 -28.79 -0.53 -21.82
N ALA A 307 -29.59 -1.30 -21.07
CA ALA A 307 -30.66 -0.78 -20.21
C ALA A 307 -30.09 0.04 -19.04
N PHE A 308 -29.07 -0.51 -18.37
CA PHE A 308 -28.34 0.23 -17.34
C PHE A 308 -27.82 1.57 -17.85
N ARG A 309 -27.13 1.55 -18.99
CA ARG A 309 -26.55 2.76 -19.61
C ARG A 309 -27.62 3.82 -19.89
N ALA A 310 -28.74 3.42 -20.49
CA ALA A 310 -29.84 4.35 -20.78
C ALA A 310 -30.44 4.98 -19.50
N ARG A 311 -30.69 4.14 -18.47
CA ARG A 311 -31.20 4.62 -17.18
C ARG A 311 -30.20 5.52 -16.46
N TRP A 312 -28.91 5.17 -16.47
CA TRP A 312 -27.88 5.98 -15.85
C TRP A 312 -27.72 7.34 -16.55
N GLN A 313 -27.74 7.36 -17.89
CA GLN A 313 -27.69 8.61 -18.66
C GLN A 313 -28.91 9.51 -18.44
N ALA A 314 -30.07 8.95 -18.11
CA ALA A 314 -31.25 9.72 -17.73
C ALA A 314 -31.16 10.26 -16.30
N PHE A 315 -30.45 9.58 -15.39
CA PHE A 315 -30.28 10.01 -13.98
C PHE A 315 -29.12 11.01 -13.83
N ALA A 316 -27.97 10.75 -14.43
CA ALA A 316 -26.75 11.54 -14.29
C ALA A 316 -26.76 12.76 -15.23
N ARG A 317 -26.23 13.88 -14.75
CA ARG A 317 -26.06 15.12 -15.49
C ARG A 317 -24.56 15.36 -15.73
N ALA A 318 -24.20 15.97 -16.84
CA ALA A 318 -22.79 16.23 -17.19
C ALA A 318 -22.07 17.13 -16.16
N ASP A 319 -22.81 18.01 -15.50
CA ASP A 319 -22.31 18.95 -14.49
C ASP A 319 -22.48 18.45 -13.04
N ASP A 320 -22.87 17.20 -12.85
CA ASP A 320 -22.90 16.58 -11.51
C ASP A 320 -21.49 16.45 -10.91
N VAL A 321 -21.45 16.45 -9.57
CA VAL A 321 -20.25 16.16 -8.78
C VAL A 321 -20.38 14.78 -8.16
N LEU A 322 -19.63 13.81 -8.66
CA LEU A 322 -19.67 12.45 -8.12
C LEU A 322 -18.85 12.35 -6.84
N CYS A 323 -19.46 11.89 -5.76
CA CYS A 323 -18.80 11.60 -4.49
C CYS A 323 -18.77 10.10 -4.24
N ALA A 324 -17.58 9.50 -4.16
CA ALA A 324 -17.40 8.07 -3.93
C ALA A 324 -16.37 7.80 -2.82
N TRP A 325 -16.39 6.60 -2.25
CA TRP A 325 -15.33 6.12 -1.35
C TRP A 325 -14.17 5.54 -2.15
N GLY A 326 -13.17 6.37 -2.45
CA GLY A 326 -12.08 6.03 -3.38
C GLY A 326 -12.49 6.17 -4.85
N HIS A 327 -11.51 6.00 -5.73
CA HIS A 327 -11.69 6.22 -7.17
C HIS A 327 -12.10 4.99 -7.97
N PHE A 328 -12.02 3.79 -7.38
CA PHE A 328 -12.20 2.53 -8.12
C PHE A 328 -13.55 2.44 -8.84
N PRO A 329 -14.72 2.72 -8.21
CA PRO A 329 -16.00 2.57 -8.89
C PRO A 329 -16.13 3.51 -10.10
N THR A 330 -15.85 4.79 -9.90
CA THR A 330 -15.96 5.80 -10.96
C THR A 330 -14.91 5.62 -12.06
N ALA A 331 -13.70 5.16 -11.72
CA ALA A 331 -12.67 4.84 -12.70
C ALA A 331 -12.99 3.59 -13.50
N THR A 332 -13.71 2.62 -12.91
CA THR A 332 -14.17 1.43 -13.63
C THR A 332 -15.29 1.80 -14.60
N LEU A 333 -16.27 2.59 -14.15
CA LEU A 333 -17.35 3.07 -15.00
C LEU A 333 -16.84 3.96 -16.15
N ALA A 334 -15.84 4.81 -15.89
CA ALA A 334 -15.27 5.71 -16.90
C ALA A 334 -14.51 5.02 -18.04
N ARG A 335 -14.27 3.72 -17.95
CA ARG A 335 -13.71 2.93 -19.07
C ARG A 335 -14.76 2.44 -20.05
N GLU A 336 -16.00 2.59 -19.68
CA GLU A 336 -17.15 2.19 -20.49
C GLU A 336 -17.70 3.41 -21.26
N ASP A 337 -18.39 3.13 -22.35
CA ASP A 337 -19.08 4.17 -23.15
C ASP A 337 -20.37 4.62 -22.44
N VAL A 338 -20.21 5.38 -21.34
CA VAL A 338 -21.29 5.86 -20.49
C VAL A 338 -20.92 7.22 -19.87
N LEU A 339 -21.92 8.07 -19.63
CA LEU A 339 -21.71 9.38 -19.01
C LEU A 339 -21.11 9.23 -17.62
N VAL A 340 -19.92 9.78 -17.42
CA VAL A 340 -19.30 9.94 -16.11
C VAL A 340 -18.88 11.40 -15.95
N PRO A 341 -19.53 12.17 -15.06
CA PRO A 341 -19.19 13.56 -14.78
C PRO A 341 -17.70 13.74 -14.46
N GLU A 342 -17.11 14.84 -14.91
CA GLU A 342 -15.68 15.12 -14.72
C GLU A 342 -15.33 15.39 -13.25
N MET A 343 -16.20 16.13 -12.55
CA MET A 343 -15.97 16.51 -11.15
C MET A 343 -16.21 15.31 -10.23
N ARG A 344 -15.15 14.92 -9.52
CA ARG A 344 -15.17 13.76 -8.62
C ARG A 344 -14.52 14.09 -7.29
N VAL A 345 -15.18 13.71 -6.20
CA VAL A 345 -14.68 13.87 -4.83
C VAL A 345 -14.48 12.50 -4.21
N ASP A 346 -13.30 12.25 -3.68
CA ASP A 346 -13.01 11.07 -2.86
C ASP A 346 -13.40 11.36 -1.40
N ALA A 347 -14.56 10.87 -0.98
CA ALA A 347 -15.07 11.03 0.39
C ALA A 347 -14.08 10.49 1.44
N ARG A 348 -13.29 9.47 1.13
CA ARG A 348 -12.29 8.92 2.04
C ARG A 348 -11.16 9.93 2.32
N VAL A 349 -10.71 10.66 1.30
CA VAL A 349 -9.68 11.70 1.46
C VAL A 349 -10.22 12.83 2.33
N VAL A 350 -11.45 13.26 2.09
CA VAL A 350 -12.11 14.33 2.86
C VAL A 350 -12.33 13.88 4.31
N ALA A 351 -12.87 12.68 4.53
CA ALA A 351 -13.12 12.14 5.87
C ALA A 351 -11.81 11.97 6.66
N ASN A 352 -10.76 11.41 6.05
CA ASN A 352 -9.45 11.26 6.68
C ASN A 352 -8.84 12.61 7.11
N ALA A 353 -8.99 13.63 6.27
CA ALA A 353 -8.46 14.96 6.58
C ALA A 353 -9.27 15.69 7.66
N LEU A 354 -10.61 15.53 7.64
CA LEU A 354 -11.52 16.22 8.57
C LEU A 354 -11.53 15.57 9.96
N PHE A 355 -11.55 14.23 10.00
CA PHE A 355 -11.66 13.48 11.26
C PHE A 355 -10.30 13.09 11.85
N GLY A 356 -9.19 13.38 11.15
CA GLY A 356 -7.82 13.21 11.68
C GLY A 356 -7.32 11.77 11.70
N GLU A 357 -8.08 10.80 11.14
CA GLU A 357 -7.78 9.39 11.14
C GLU A 357 -7.76 8.80 9.73
N ARG A 358 -7.01 7.70 9.53
CA ARG A 358 -7.04 6.95 8.29
C ARG A 358 -8.10 5.85 8.35
N HIS A 359 -9.12 5.98 7.53
CA HIS A 359 -10.18 4.99 7.40
C HIS A 359 -9.91 4.06 6.20
N GLY A 360 -10.02 2.75 6.41
CA GLY A 360 -9.84 1.76 5.35
C GLY A 360 -11.08 1.66 4.47
N SER A 361 -12.19 1.23 5.05
CA SER A 361 -13.49 1.09 4.36
C SER A 361 -14.49 2.15 4.80
N ALA A 362 -15.56 2.35 4.02
CA ALA A 362 -16.65 3.25 4.38
C ALA A 362 -17.36 2.77 5.64
N GLU A 363 -17.55 1.47 5.78
CA GLU A 363 -18.21 0.84 6.94
C GLU A 363 -17.43 1.11 8.22
N ALA A 364 -16.08 0.94 8.18
CA ALA A 364 -15.23 1.20 9.33
C ALA A 364 -15.20 2.69 9.72
N CYS A 365 -15.28 3.59 8.74
CA CYS A 365 -15.40 5.03 8.99
C CYS A 365 -16.75 5.37 9.64
N ALA A 366 -17.85 4.89 9.06
CA ALA A 366 -19.18 5.14 9.58
C ALA A 366 -19.36 4.60 11.02
N GLY A 367 -18.82 3.41 11.32
CA GLY A 367 -18.85 2.83 12.66
C GLY A 367 -18.14 3.72 13.70
N ARG A 368 -16.93 4.22 13.38
CA ARG A 368 -16.22 5.14 14.30
C ARG A 368 -16.93 6.49 14.46
N LEU A 369 -17.57 7.00 13.41
CA LEU A 369 -18.36 8.21 13.52
C LEU A 369 -19.61 8.00 14.38
N GLU A 370 -20.18 6.82 14.35
CA GLU A 370 -21.28 6.41 15.23
C GLU A 370 -20.83 6.29 16.68
N GLU A 371 -19.75 5.57 16.97
CA GLU A 371 -19.14 5.46 18.29
C GLU A 371 -18.82 6.84 18.91
N SER A 372 -18.42 7.81 18.07
CA SER A 372 -18.16 9.19 18.49
C SER A 372 -19.40 10.10 18.51
N GLY A 373 -20.60 9.58 18.25
CA GLY A 373 -21.87 10.35 18.24
C GLY A 373 -22.00 11.35 17.09
N ARG A 374 -21.16 11.26 16.06
CA ARG A 374 -21.17 12.20 14.90
C ARG A 374 -22.19 11.82 13.83
N VAL A 375 -22.62 10.57 13.80
CA VAL A 375 -23.69 10.05 12.94
C VAL A 375 -24.62 9.16 13.75
N ALA A 376 -25.89 9.11 13.34
CA ALA A 376 -26.88 8.21 13.94
C ALA A 376 -26.52 6.73 13.65
N PRO A 377 -27.06 5.77 14.43
CA PRO A 377 -26.98 4.35 14.11
C PRO A 377 -27.42 4.03 12.68
N ALA A 378 -26.91 2.93 12.13
CA ALA A 378 -27.22 2.54 10.77
C ALA A 378 -28.68 2.07 10.66
N ASP A 379 -29.41 2.62 9.69
CA ASP A 379 -30.66 2.03 9.22
C ASP A 379 -30.37 0.74 8.40
N ALA A 380 -31.41 -0.06 8.19
CA ALA A 380 -31.31 -1.19 7.27
C ALA A 380 -30.91 -0.70 5.87
N PRO A 381 -29.96 -1.38 5.20
CA PRO A 381 -29.58 -1.01 3.85
C PRO A 381 -30.77 -1.04 2.89
N ARG A 382 -30.95 0.03 2.11
CA ARG A 382 -32.03 0.15 1.13
C ARG A 382 -31.83 -0.74 -0.09
N ALA A 383 -30.57 -1.03 -0.42
CA ALA A 383 -30.18 -1.89 -1.53
C ALA A 383 -29.56 -3.20 -0.99
N SER A 384 -29.67 -4.26 -1.78
CA SER A 384 -29.18 -5.59 -1.44
C SER A 384 -27.64 -5.69 -1.52
N GLY A 385 -27.12 -6.75 -0.92
CA GLY A 385 -25.71 -7.10 -0.99
C GLY A 385 -24.76 -6.16 -0.26
N ARG A 386 -23.47 -6.34 -0.52
CA ARG A 386 -22.39 -5.52 0.06
C ARG A 386 -22.46 -4.06 -0.38
N GLY A 387 -22.87 -3.83 -1.63
CA GLY A 387 -23.01 -2.48 -2.17
C GLY A 387 -24.02 -1.65 -1.38
N GLY A 388 -25.15 -2.25 -0.99
CA GLY A 388 -26.17 -1.59 -0.16
C GLY A 388 -25.62 -1.15 1.19
N VAL A 389 -24.90 -2.03 1.89
CA VAL A 389 -24.26 -1.73 3.19
C VAL A 389 -23.26 -0.57 3.04
N ARG A 390 -22.45 -0.59 1.99
CA ARG A 390 -21.44 0.46 1.72
C ARG A 390 -22.05 1.78 1.33
N MET A 391 -23.11 1.74 0.54
CA MET A 391 -23.84 2.94 0.16
C MET A 391 -24.48 3.61 1.38
N GLU A 392 -25.06 2.83 2.30
CA GLU A 392 -25.62 3.37 3.54
C GLU A 392 -24.53 4.00 4.42
N ALA A 393 -23.39 3.32 4.59
CA ALA A 393 -22.25 3.89 5.30
C ALA A 393 -21.79 5.22 4.64
N LEU A 394 -21.72 5.26 3.33
CA LEU A 394 -21.30 6.45 2.59
C LEU A 394 -22.30 7.60 2.70
N ARG A 395 -23.61 7.33 2.70
CA ARG A 395 -24.67 8.34 2.97
C ARG A 395 -24.46 9.02 4.32
N ARG A 396 -24.21 8.22 5.36
CA ARG A 396 -24.00 8.70 6.73
C ARG A 396 -22.74 9.57 6.83
N ILE A 397 -21.63 9.12 6.21
CA ILE A 397 -20.38 9.87 6.15
C ILE A 397 -20.57 11.20 5.43
N VAL A 398 -21.16 11.19 4.23
CA VAL A 398 -21.37 12.41 3.44
C VAL A 398 -22.30 13.37 4.19
N GLY A 399 -23.34 12.88 4.83
CA GLY A 399 -24.19 13.68 5.71
C GLY A 399 -23.41 14.36 6.84
N ALA A 400 -22.45 13.67 7.47
CA ALA A 400 -21.57 14.27 8.47
C ALA A 400 -20.61 15.32 7.86
N LEU A 401 -20.03 15.05 6.68
CA LEU A 401 -19.14 15.98 5.99
C LEU A 401 -19.82 17.29 5.57
N LEU A 402 -21.09 17.21 5.22
CA LEU A 402 -21.88 18.39 4.83
C LEU A 402 -22.31 19.25 6.03
N ARG A 403 -22.51 18.66 7.23
CA ARG A 403 -22.88 19.37 8.46
C ARG A 403 -21.71 20.04 9.19
N THR A 404 -20.48 19.64 8.91
CA THR A 404 -19.26 20.19 9.53
C THR A 404 -18.82 21.46 8.82
#